data_fbd064f6e544f52795dc3f083f3f8d03
#
_entry.id   fbd064f6e544f52795dc3f083f3f8d03
#
_cell.length_a   1.000
_cell.length_b   1.000
_cell.length_c   1.000
_cell.angle_alpha   90.00
_cell.angle_beta   90.00
_cell.angle_gamma   90.00
#
_symmetry.space_group_name_H-M   'P 1'
#
loop_
_entity.id
_entity.type
_entity.pdbx_description
1 polymer ?
#
loop_
_entity_poly.entity_id
_entity_poly.type
_entity_poly.pdbx_seq_one_letter_code
_entity_poly.pdbx_strand_id
1 'polypeptide(L)'
;PPFILATTAAAMGLNVALFFTFYGLSLLLKDLDLKMTPLGNPAMKMPMMGGHMGMPNFASMIPGVDAGATVMMQNMMKKKGVASIPELRALALESEVRMIACQMTMDLFEYTLDDMIPGIEVGGAATYIEVATQSEINLFI
;
A
#
# COMPACT_ATOMS: atom_id res chain seq x y z
N PRO A 1 3.70 4.43 -0.90
CA PRO A 1 4.69 4.80 -1.94
C PRO A 1 4.52 4.02 -3.25
N PRO A 2 4.29 2.66 -3.28
CA PRO A 2 4.28 1.92 -4.55
C PRO A 2 3.23 2.43 -5.55
N PHE A 3 2.01 2.70 -5.11
CA PHE A 3 0.97 3.23 -5.99
C PHE A 3 1.30 4.62 -6.55
N ILE A 4 1.92 5.50 -5.74
CA ILE A 4 2.33 6.84 -6.21
C ILE A 4 3.36 6.72 -7.34
N LEU A 5 4.37 5.86 -7.15
CA LEU A 5 5.39 5.64 -8.19
C LEU A 5 4.79 4.99 -9.43
N ALA A 6 3.94 3.99 -9.25
CA ALA A 6 3.31 3.28 -10.35
C ALA A 6 2.40 4.18 -11.19
N THR A 7 1.52 4.96 -10.56
CA THR A 7 0.63 5.88 -11.28
C THR A 7 1.40 7.01 -11.96
N THR A 8 2.50 7.49 -11.33
CA THR A 8 3.37 8.48 -11.95
C THR A 8 4.07 7.91 -13.19
N ALA A 9 4.64 6.70 -13.08
CA ALA A 9 5.31 6.05 -14.20
C ALA A 9 4.34 5.74 -15.35
N ALA A 10 3.13 5.27 -15.03
CA ALA A 10 2.08 5.05 -16.03
C ALA A 10 1.67 6.37 -16.72
N ALA A 11 1.54 7.47 -15.98
CA ALA A 11 1.28 8.80 -16.55
C ALA A 11 2.40 9.31 -17.47
N MET A 12 3.62 8.82 -17.27
CA MET A 12 4.77 9.08 -18.17
C MET A 12 4.79 8.16 -19.41
N GLY A 13 3.79 7.27 -19.56
CA GLY A 13 3.70 6.32 -20.67
C GLY A 13 4.59 5.08 -20.52
N LEU A 14 5.05 4.78 -19.31
CA LEU A 14 5.84 3.58 -19.02
C LEU A 14 4.95 2.39 -18.71
N ASN A 15 5.38 1.20 -19.09
CA ASN A 15 4.76 -0.05 -18.68
C ASN A 15 5.13 -0.35 -17.22
N VAL A 16 4.14 -0.54 -16.36
CA VAL A 16 4.34 -0.71 -14.93
C VAL A 16 3.73 -2.01 -14.44
N ALA A 17 4.49 -2.75 -13.63
CA ALA A 17 3.99 -3.90 -12.89
C ALA A 17 4.26 -3.74 -11.40
N LEU A 18 3.28 -4.09 -10.57
CA LEU A 18 3.38 -4.18 -9.11
C LEU A 18 3.20 -5.62 -8.69
N PHE A 19 4.17 -6.16 -7.94
CA PHE A 19 4.09 -7.50 -7.36
C PHE A 19 3.83 -7.38 -5.86
N PHE A 20 2.71 -7.92 -5.40
CA PHE A 20 2.26 -7.81 -4.01
C PHE A 20 2.49 -9.11 -3.26
N THR A 21 3.23 -9.02 -2.16
CA THR A 21 3.53 -10.17 -1.31
C THR A 21 3.34 -9.81 0.18
N PHE A 22 3.15 -10.80 1.02
CA PHE A 22 2.94 -10.69 2.46
C PHE A 22 1.92 -9.60 2.81
N TYR A 23 2.29 -8.64 3.66
CA TYR A 23 1.37 -7.57 4.10
C TYR A 23 0.89 -6.67 2.97
N GLY A 24 1.69 -6.52 1.91
CA GLY A 24 1.30 -5.75 0.72
C GLY A 24 0.11 -6.37 -0.01
N LEU A 25 -0.10 -7.69 0.09
CA LEU A 25 -1.20 -8.38 -0.55
C LEU A 25 -2.58 -7.85 -0.09
N SER A 26 -2.70 -7.43 1.17
CA SER A 26 -3.94 -6.86 1.70
C SER A 26 -4.43 -5.62 0.95
N LEU A 27 -3.54 -4.94 0.23
CA LEU A 27 -3.90 -3.78 -0.62
C LEU A 27 -4.73 -4.17 -1.85
N LEU A 28 -4.74 -5.45 -2.23
CA LEU A 28 -5.53 -5.97 -3.35
C LEU A 28 -6.92 -6.47 -2.95
N LEU A 29 -7.21 -6.58 -1.65
CA LEU A 29 -8.49 -7.07 -1.17
C LEU A 29 -9.63 -6.08 -1.51
N LYS A 30 -10.83 -6.61 -1.77
CA LYS A 30 -12.06 -5.82 -1.96
C LYS A 30 -12.35 -4.95 -0.75
N ASP A 31 -12.26 -5.55 0.44
CA ASP A 31 -12.47 -4.87 1.72
C ASP A 31 -11.13 -4.40 2.28
N LEU A 32 -10.86 -3.12 2.15
CA LEU A 32 -9.66 -2.49 2.70
C LEU A 32 -9.90 -2.06 4.15
N ASP A 33 -9.39 -2.85 5.10
CA ASP A 33 -9.31 -2.44 6.50
C ASP A 33 -7.91 -1.84 6.80
N LEU A 34 -7.69 -0.64 6.30
CA LEU A 34 -6.41 0.06 6.47
C LEU A 34 -6.40 0.81 7.80
N LYS A 35 -5.64 0.28 8.75
CA LYS A 35 -5.36 0.93 10.03
C LYS A 35 -3.92 1.41 10.08
N MET A 36 -3.72 2.57 10.66
CA MET A 36 -2.39 3.01 11.01
C MET A 36 -1.93 2.20 12.22
N THR A 37 -0.83 1.45 12.06
CA THR A 37 -0.23 0.78 13.22
C THR A 37 0.43 1.83 14.12
N PRO A 38 0.13 1.83 15.42
CA PRO A 38 0.76 2.73 16.38
C PRO A 38 2.23 2.36 16.64
N LEU A 39 2.65 1.13 16.30
CA LEU A 39 4.04 0.70 16.28
C LEU A 39 4.79 1.30 15.09
N GLY A 40 4.75 2.62 14.97
CA GLY A 40 5.49 3.36 13.96
C GLY A 40 6.96 3.52 14.34
N ASN A 41 7.75 4.00 13.39
CA ASN A 41 9.13 4.40 13.67
C ASN A 41 9.13 5.57 14.68
N PRO A 42 9.70 5.42 15.90
CA PRO A 42 9.71 6.49 16.89
C PRO A 42 10.52 7.72 16.45
N ALA A 43 11.35 7.59 15.41
CA ALA A 43 12.04 8.72 14.79
C ALA A 43 11.11 9.54 13.87
N MET A 44 9.94 9.02 13.49
CA MET A 44 8.97 9.74 12.68
C MET A 44 8.23 10.76 13.55
N LYS A 45 8.50 12.03 13.30
CA LYS A 45 7.87 13.15 14.02
C LYS A 45 6.71 13.70 13.18
N MET A 46 5.53 13.74 13.78
CA MET A 46 4.35 14.34 13.15
C MET A 46 4.17 15.79 13.60
N PRO A 47 3.71 16.68 12.70
CA PRO A 47 3.38 18.05 13.08
C PRO A 47 2.16 18.04 13.99
N MET A 48 2.32 18.39 15.26
CA MET A 48 1.26 18.44 16.25
C MET A 48 1.47 19.65 17.17
N MET A 49 0.41 20.43 17.41
CA MET A 49 0.40 21.60 18.32
C MET A 49 1.55 22.60 18.13
N GLY A 50 1.94 22.90 16.88
CA GLY A 50 2.98 23.88 16.57
C GLY A 50 4.42 23.36 16.64
N GLY A 51 4.60 22.07 16.85
CA GLY A 51 5.91 21.40 16.87
C GLY A 51 5.90 20.06 16.15
N HIS A 52 7.04 19.37 16.17
CA HIS A 52 7.16 18.02 15.65
C HIS A 52 7.32 17.05 16.83
N MET A 53 6.33 16.23 17.12
CA MET A 53 6.32 15.29 18.23
C MET A 53 6.31 13.85 17.75
N GLY A 54 7.17 13.00 18.31
CA GLY A 54 7.13 11.55 18.11
C GLY A 54 6.12 10.92 19.07
N MET A 55 5.39 9.90 18.62
CA MET A 55 4.49 9.15 19.48
C MET A 55 5.25 8.00 20.13
N PRO A 56 5.32 7.93 21.47
CA PRO A 56 5.98 6.83 22.15
C PRO A 56 5.21 5.52 21.97
N ASN A 57 5.92 4.41 21.80
CA ASN A 57 5.32 3.11 21.50
C ASN A 57 4.34 2.59 22.57
N PHE A 58 4.47 3.03 23.82
CA PHE A 58 3.53 2.62 24.87
C PHE A 58 2.11 3.20 24.67
N ALA A 59 1.97 4.29 23.89
CA ALA A 59 0.65 4.85 23.56
C ALA A 59 -0.21 3.86 22.76
N SER A 60 0.42 2.92 22.06
CA SER A 60 -0.26 1.86 21.31
C SER A 60 -0.98 0.82 22.19
N MET A 61 -0.65 0.77 23.47
CA MET A 61 -1.32 -0.15 24.42
C MET A 61 -2.69 0.37 24.87
N ILE A 62 -3.03 1.61 24.54
CA ILE A 62 -4.31 2.22 24.92
C ILE A 62 -5.36 1.87 23.85
N PRO A 63 -6.46 1.17 24.21
CA PRO A 63 -7.53 0.87 23.26
C PRO A 63 -8.08 2.12 22.57
N GLY A 64 -8.20 2.08 21.23
CA GLY A 64 -8.76 3.19 20.44
C GLY A 64 -7.75 4.23 19.96
N VAL A 65 -6.50 4.20 20.39
CA VAL A 65 -5.45 5.13 19.90
C VAL A 65 -5.20 4.92 18.41
N ASP A 66 -5.23 3.68 17.94
CA ASP A 66 -5.05 3.32 16.53
C ASP A 66 -6.16 3.92 15.65
N ALA A 67 -7.42 3.82 16.10
CA ALA A 67 -8.55 4.40 15.39
C ALA A 67 -8.43 5.93 15.34
N GLY A 68 -8.10 6.56 16.47
CA GLY A 68 -7.87 8.00 16.54
C GLY A 68 -6.71 8.47 15.65
N ALA A 69 -5.59 7.76 15.69
CA ALA A 69 -4.41 8.04 14.86
C ALA A 69 -4.73 7.88 13.36
N THR A 70 -5.50 6.84 13.00
CA THR A 70 -5.94 6.59 11.62
C THR A 70 -6.81 7.74 11.11
N VAL A 71 -7.82 8.16 11.86
CA VAL A 71 -8.71 9.28 11.49
C VAL A 71 -7.93 10.59 11.38
N MET A 72 -7.02 10.85 12.32
CA MET A 72 -6.19 12.05 12.29
C MET A 72 -5.29 12.08 11.04
N MET A 73 -4.66 10.96 10.70
CA MET A 73 -3.82 10.85 9.50
C MET A 73 -4.64 11.03 8.22
N GLN A 74 -5.80 10.38 8.11
CA GLN A 74 -6.70 10.53 6.96
C GLN A 74 -7.14 11.98 6.78
N ASN A 75 -7.50 12.66 7.87
CA ASN A 75 -7.87 14.08 7.83
C ASN A 75 -6.69 14.97 7.42
N MET A 76 -5.47 14.67 7.88
CA MET A 76 -4.27 15.40 7.50
C MET A 76 -3.96 15.21 6.01
N MET A 77 -4.03 13.99 5.49
CA MET A 77 -3.84 13.69 4.07
C MET A 77 -4.87 14.45 3.22
N LYS A 78 -6.15 14.38 3.61
CA LYS A 78 -7.24 15.10 2.92
C LYS A 78 -7.01 16.61 2.89
N LYS A 79 -6.64 17.23 4.03
CA LYS A 79 -6.32 18.66 4.11
C LYS A 79 -5.12 19.08 3.25
N LYS A 80 -4.18 18.17 3.04
CA LYS A 80 -2.98 18.41 2.22
C LYS A 80 -3.15 18.03 0.75
N GLY A 81 -4.33 17.57 0.35
CA GLY A 81 -4.61 17.13 -1.02
C GLY A 81 -3.83 15.86 -1.42
N VAL A 82 -3.45 15.04 -0.45
CA VAL A 82 -2.78 13.75 -0.71
C VAL A 82 -3.85 12.70 -0.98
N ALA A 83 -3.77 12.06 -2.14
CA ALA A 83 -4.69 11.00 -2.51
C ALA A 83 -4.63 9.82 -1.53
N SER A 84 -5.78 9.26 -1.22
CA SER A 84 -5.90 8.08 -0.36
C SER A 84 -5.44 6.81 -1.10
N ILE A 85 -5.16 5.74 -0.33
CA ILE A 85 -4.79 4.45 -0.93
C ILE A 85 -5.89 3.90 -1.85
N PRO A 86 -7.19 3.92 -1.49
CA PRO A 86 -8.25 3.52 -2.41
C PRO A 86 -8.28 4.33 -3.71
N GLU A 87 -8.08 5.64 -3.64
CA GLU A 87 -8.03 6.51 -4.83
C GLU A 87 -6.81 6.18 -5.72
N LEU A 88 -5.64 6.03 -5.12
CA LEU A 88 -4.42 5.65 -5.86
C LEU A 88 -4.53 4.25 -6.47
N ARG A 89 -5.18 3.31 -5.78
CA ARG A 89 -5.44 1.96 -6.30
C ARG A 89 -6.39 2.00 -7.50
N ALA A 90 -7.46 2.77 -7.41
CA ALA A 90 -8.38 2.95 -8.52
C ALA A 90 -7.67 3.57 -9.74
N LEU A 91 -6.88 4.62 -9.50
CA LEU A 91 -6.10 5.26 -10.56
C LEU A 91 -5.09 4.31 -11.20
N ALA A 92 -4.45 3.44 -10.41
CA ALA A 92 -3.52 2.45 -10.94
C ALA A 92 -4.24 1.42 -11.85
N LEU A 93 -5.46 0.99 -11.47
CA LEU A 93 -6.29 0.13 -12.33
C LEU A 93 -6.68 0.84 -13.62
N GLU A 94 -7.16 2.09 -13.54
CA GLU A 94 -7.53 2.90 -14.71
C GLU A 94 -6.35 3.18 -15.64
N SER A 95 -5.14 3.25 -15.08
CA SER A 95 -3.88 3.46 -15.83
C SER A 95 -3.26 2.16 -16.33
N GLU A 96 -3.99 1.05 -16.30
CA GLU A 96 -3.55 -0.27 -16.75
C GLU A 96 -2.25 -0.77 -16.09
N VAL A 97 -1.98 -0.32 -14.85
CA VAL A 97 -0.87 -0.85 -14.07
C VAL A 97 -1.12 -2.34 -13.79
N ARG A 98 -0.21 -3.18 -14.24
CA ARG A 98 -0.28 -4.63 -14.02
C ARG A 98 -0.07 -4.96 -12.55
N MET A 99 -1.06 -5.58 -11.91
CA MET A 99 -0.99 -5.94 -10.49
C MET A 99 -0.98 -7.47 -10.33
N ILE A 100 0.07 -7.97 -9.68
CA ILE A 100 0.31 -9.40 -9.54
C ILE A 100 0.30 -9.76 -8.05
N ALA A 101 -0.58 -10.66 -7.66
CA ALA A 101 -0.67 -11.23 -6.32
C ALA A 101 0.26 -12.44 -6.19
N CYS A 102 1.05 -12.50 -5.14
CA CYS A 102 1.93 -13.63 -4.86
C CYS A 102 1.12 -14.87 -4.46
N GLN A 103 1.17 -15.93 -5.27
CA GLN A 103 0.46 -17.19 -5.02
C GLN A 103 0.80 -17.77 -3.65
N MET A 104 2.08 -17.84 -3.29
CA MET A 104 2.51 -18.38 -1.99
C MET A 104 1.92 -17.61 -0.82
N THR A 105 1.77 -16.29 -0.95
CA THR A 105 1.18 -15.46 0.09
C THR A 105 -0.33 -15.63 0.16
N MET A 106 -0.99 -15.81 -1.00
CA MET A 106 -2.42 -16.14 -1.05
C MET A 106 -2.70 -17.46 -0.34
N ASP A 107 -1.91 -18.48 -0.64
CA ASP A 107 -2.03 -19.82 -0.02
C ASP A 107 -1.78 -19.73 1.51
N LEU A 108 -0.78 -18.96 1.93
CA LEU A 108 -0.43 -18.80 3.35
C LEU A 108 -1.52 -18.11 4.16
N PHE A 109 -2.19 -17.12 3.58
CA PHE A 109 -3.26 -16.35 4.24
C PHE A 109 -4.67 -16.83 3.86
N GLU A 110 -4.77 -17.92 3.11
CA GLU A 110 -6.04 -18.52 2.66
C GLU A 110 -6.91 -17.55 1.85
N TYR A 111 -6.28 -16.64 1.08
CA TYR A 111 -6.97 -15.75 0.16
C TYR A 111 -7.17 -16.39 -1.21
N THR A 112 -8.31 -16.09 -1.82
CA THR A 112 -8.65 -16.46 -3.20
C THR A 112 -8.75 -15.23 -4.09
N LEU A 113 -8.82 -15.41 -5.41
CA LEU A 113 -9.09 -14.30 -6.33
C LEU A 113 -10.45 -13.65 -6.09
N ASP A 114 -11.41 -14.39 -5.54
CA ASP A 114 -12.73 -13.85 -5.21
C ASP A 114 -12.69 -12.81 -4.07
N ASP A 115 -11.66 -12.82 -3.26
CA ASP A 115 -11.46 -11.83 -2.19
C ASP A 115 -10.81 -10.55 -2.73
N MET A 116 -10.27 -10.57 -3.94
CA MET A 116 -9.50 -9.47 -4.52
C MET A 116 -10.33 -8.61 -5.46
N ILE A 117 -9.84 -7.40 -5.71
CA ILE A 117 -10.37 -6.51 -6.74
C ILE A 117 -10.20 -7.15 -8.13
N PRO A 118 -11.06 -6.82 -9.10
CA PRO A 118 -10.95 -7.36 -10.45
C PRO A 118 -9.65 -6.93 -11.16
N GLY A 119 -9.19 -7.76 -12.09
CA GLY A 119 -8.01 -7.44 -12.90
C GLY A 119 -6.67 -7.82 -12.27
N ILE A 120 -6.67 -8.56 -11.16
CA ILE A 120 -5.46 -9.05 -10.52
C ILE A 120 -4.99 -10.34 -11.20
N GLU A 121 -3.69 -10.39 -11.50
CA GLU A 121 -3.00 -11.60 -11.93
C GLU A 121 -2.45 -12.35 -10.72
N VAL A 122 -2.31 -13.67 -10.85
CA VAL A 122 -1.63 -14.49 -9.82
C VAL A 122 -0.29 -14.94 -10.37
N GLY A 123 0.75 -14.78 -9.57
CA GLY A 123 2.10 -15.18 -9.98
C GLY A 123 2.98 -15.57 -8.80
N GLY A 124 4.01 -16.34 -9.11
CA GLY A 124 5.03 -16.73 -8.13
C GLY A 124 6.33 -15.94 -8.28
N ALA A 125 7.36 -16.36 -7.55
CA ALA A 125 8.69 -15.77 -7.65
C ALA A 125 9.26 -15.79 -9.08
N ALA A 126 8.97 -16.85 -9.85
CA ALA A 126 9.39 -16.95 -11.25
C ALA A 126 8.76 -15.84 -12.11
N THR A 127 7.47 -15.58 -11.94
CA THR A 127 6.77 -14.49 -12.63
C THR A 127 7.38 -13.13 -12.29
N TYR A 128 7.70 -12.90 -11.00
CA TYR A 128 8.39 -11.68 -10.58
C TYR A 128 9.74 -11.52 -11.28
N ILE A 129 10.57 -12.56 -11.28
CA ILE A 129 11.90 -12.50 -11.91
C ILE A 129 11.80 -12.29 -13.43
N GLU A 130 10.84 -12.93 -14.09
CA GLU A 130 10.60 -12.74 -15.51
C GLU A 130 10.29 -11.27 -15.84
N VAL A 131 9.36 -10.66 -15.11
CA VAL A 131 9.03 -9.24 -15.27
C VAL A 131 10.22 -8.35 -14.92
N ALA A 132 10.92 -8.64 -13.83
CA ALA A 132 12.07 -7.86 -13.37
C ALA A 132 13.23 -7.86 -14.36
N THR A 133 13.50 -8.98 -15.03
CA THR A 133 14.58 -9.06 -16.04
C THR A 133 14.30 -8.23 -17.31
N GLN A 134 13.03 -7.90 -17.54
CA GLN A 134 12.60 -7.07 -18.67
C GLN A 134 12.39 -5.61 -18.29
N SER A 135 12.57 -5.27 -17.02
CA SER A 135 12.32 -3.92 -16.48
C SER A 135 13.62 -3.16 -16.32
N GLU A 136 13.62 -1.89 -16.75
CA GLU A 136 14.77 -0.99 -16.58
C GLU A 136 14.90 -0.50 -15.14
N ILE A 137 13.78 -0.37 -14.44
CA ILE A 137 13.72 0.09 -13.04
C ILE A 137 13.03 -0.98 -12.19
N ASN A 138 13.76 -1.49 -11.22
CA ASN A 138 13.25 -2.44 -10.23
C ASN A 138 13.36 -1.85 -8.84
N LEU A 139 12.25 -1.78 -8.10
CA LEU A 139 12.19 -1.26 -6.74
C LEU A 139 11.52 -2.27 -5.82
N PHE A 140 12.11 -2.47 -4.66
CA PHE A 140 11.51 -3.22 -3.56
C PHE A 140 11.12 -2.25 -2.44
N ILE A 141 9.80 -2.15 -2.16
CA ILE A 141 9.22 -1.14 -1.25
C ILE A 141 8.37 -1.81 -0.18
#